data_1c6f2647154c0e50afa7c38b3aa9462a
#
_entry.id   1c6f2647154c0e50afa7c38b3aa9462a
#
_cell.length_a   1.000
_cell.length_b   1.000
_cell.length_c   1.000
_cell.angle_alpha   90.00
_cell.angle_beta   90.00
_cell.angle_gamma   90.00
#
_symmetry.space_group_name_H-M   'P 1'
#
loop_
_entity.id
_entity.type
_entity.pdbx_description
1 polymer ?
#
loop_
_entity_poly.entity_id
_entity_poly.type
_entity_poly.pdbx_seq_one_letter_code
_entity_poly.pdbx_strand_id
1 'polypeptide(L)'
;MKFLRDALDKAKHNFEKGGKWERYYYVFEAFDTFAFAPNTTAGPKGAQIRDAVDMKRLMMTVIISMIPCLLFGIYNVGYQHFVATGQDGSLGEMVWIGLKQVVPVIIVSYAAGLGVEFVFATFRRHPVNEGFLVSGMLIPLVMPPDVPLWQVAVATIFAVVIGKEAFGGTGMNVVNVALTARAFLYFAYPVDIAGEVWTYLPEGAQTVAGYSGATPLAVAANAITTGENVVSELNAFGNGWADGVYSFGNLFMGLIPGSVGETSTIMCLIGAFILIFTGVGSWKIIVSVFGGAYAMGVLLNAIGGNPFVAMPAQYHLVMGGLAFGAVFMATDPVTATHTETGKWFYGALIGMLTVLIRVFNPAYPEGIMLAILLMNVLAPLIDYFVVNANKKRRLKRATV
;
A
#
# COMPACT_ATOMS: atom_id res chain seq x y z
N MET A 1 3.87 -32.69 -3.37
CA MET A 1 4.76 -32.00 -4.34
C MET A 1 5.00 -32.79 -5.62
N LYS A 2 5.37 -34.09 -5.59
CA LYS A 2 5.55 -34.90 -6.82
C LYS A 2 4.29 -34.94 -7.71
N PHE A 3 3.11 -35.19 -7.13
CA PHE A 3 1.85 -35.26 -7.87
C PHE A 3 1.56 -33.97 -8.67
N LEU A 4 1.79 -32.77 -8.04
CA LEU A 4 1.57 -31.49 -8.71
C LEU A 4 2.58 -31.29 -9.85
N ARG A 5 3.85 -31.68 -9.65
CA ARG A 5 4.88 -31.62 -10.69
C ARG A 5 4.54 -32.50 -11.87
N ASP A 6 4.15 -33.75 -11.61
CA ASP A 6 3.77 -34.74 -12.65
C ASP A 6 2.54 -34.24 -13.45
N ALA A 7 1.59 -33.55 -12.78
CA ALA A 7 0.42 -32.98 -13.43
C ALA A 7 0.80 -31.80 -14.34
N LEU A 8 1.69 -30.91 -13.88
CA LEU A 8 2.18 -29.78 -14.66
C LEU A 8 3.03 -30.23 -15.84
N ASP A 9 3.92 -31.23 -15.65
CA ASP A 9 4.74 -31.77 -16.72
C ASP A 9 3.90 -32.45 -17.82
N LYS A 10 2.80 -33.14 -17.47
CA LYS A 10 1.84 -33.66 -18.44
C LYS A 10 1.09 -32.57 -19.19
N ALA A 11 0.69 -31.53 -18.49
CA ALA A 11 -0.01 -30.38 -19.09
C ALA A 11 0.90 -29.59 -20.04
N LYS A 12 2.18 -29.45 -19.71
CA LYS A 12 3.19 -28.65 -20.43
C LYS A 12 3.23 -28.95 -21.92
N HIS A 13 3.15 -30.25 -22.29
CA HIS A 13 3.16 -30.66 -23.69
C HIS A 13 2.07 -30.04 -24.55
N ASN A 14 0.91 -29.72 -23.96
CA ASN A 14 -0.17 -29.06 -24.69
C ASN A 14 0.07 -27.56 -24.93
N PHE A 15 0.97 -26.94 -24.17
CA PHE A 15 1.28 -25.50 -24.25
C PHE A 15 2.59 -25.21 -24.96
N GLU A 16 3.46 -26.22 -25.20
CA GLU A 16 4.70 -26.07 -25.97
C GLU A 16 4.43 -25.83 -27.48
N LYS A 17 5.48 -25.43 -28.21
CA LYS A 17 5.41 -25.17 -29.65
C LYS A 17 4.81 -26.38 -30.40
N GLY A 18 3.75 -26.12 -31.15
CA GLY A 18 2.98 -27.15 -31.85
C GLY A 18 1.86 -27.80 -31.01
N GLY A 19 1.72 -27.46 -29.76
CA GLY A 19 0.63 -27.90 -28.89
C GLY A 19 -0.67 -27.14 -29.13
N LYS A 20 -1.80 -27.75 -28.70
CA LYS A 20 -3.16 -27.21 -28.90
C LYS A 20 -3.38 -25.84 -28.28
N TRP A 21 -2.61 -25.49 -27.23
CA TRP A 21 -2.73 -24.27 -26.41
C TRP A 21 -1.43 -23.44 -26.44
N GLU A 22 -0.63 -23.50 -27.48
CA GLU A 22 0.64 -22.76 -27.64
C GLU A 22 0.51 -21.27 -27.34
N ARG A 23 -0.62 -20.65 -27.74
CA ARG A 23 -0.91 -19.22 -27.53
C ARG A 23 -0.90 -18.84 -26.03
N TYR A 24 -1.23 -19.75 -25.16
CA TYR A 24 -1.32 -19.54 -23.71
C TYR A 24 -0.10 -20.06 -22.95
N TYR A 25 1.01 -20.33 -23.65
CA TYR A 25 2.23 -20.85 -23.05
C TYR A 25 2.70 -20.00 -21.87
N TYR A 26 2.71 -18.66 -22.00
CA TYR A 26 3.16 -17.75 -20.96
C TYR A 26 2.27 -17.74 -19.71
N VAL A 27 0.98 -17.98 -19.87
CA VAL A 27 0.05 -18.15 -18.74
C VAL A 27 0.37 -19.43 -17.98
N PHE A 28 0.59 -20.54 -18.72
CA PHE A 28 1.00 -21.81 -18.11
C PHE A 28 2.36 -21.68 -17.40
N GLU A 29 3.34 -21.04 -18.04
CA GLU A 29 4.66 -20.80 -17.48
C GLU A 29 4.59 -20.01 -16.18
N ALA A 30 3.70 -19.01 -16.08
CA ALA A 30 3.50 -18.25 -14.86
C ALA A 30 3.09 -19.14 -13.67
N PHE A 31 2.17 -20.07 -13.88
CA PHE A 31 1.75 -21.02 -12.85
C PHE A 31 2.83 -22.06 -12.52
N ASP A 32 3.51 -22.63 -13.55
CA ASP A 32 4.57 -23.62 -13.34
C ASP A 32 5.73 -23.02 -12.53
N THR A 33 6.21 -21.83 -12.92
CA THR A 33 7.33 -21.16 -12.26
C THR A 33 6.95 -20.53 -10.92
N PHE A 34 5.67 -20.26 -10.65
CA PHE A 34 5.19 -19.88 -9.33
C PHE A 34 5.26 -21.09 -8.36
N ALA A 35 4.79 -22.25 -8.81
CA ALA A 35 4.79 -23.47 -7.98
C ALA A 35 6.21 -24.04 -7.79
N PHE A 36 7.05 -23.96 -8.82
CA PHE A 36 8.40 -24.54 -8.83
C PHE A 36 9.44 -23.56 -9.40
N ALA A 37 10.59 -23.46 -8.75
CA ALA A 37 11.70 -22.67 -9.29
C ALA A 37 12.16 -23.28 -10.63
N PRO A 38 12.43 -22.43 -11.66
CA PRO A 38 12.94 -22.93 -12.94
C PRO A 38 14.27 -23.66 -12.77
N ASN A 39 14.39 -24.85 -13.37
CA ASN A 39 15.61 -25.64 -13.36
C ASN A 39 16.47 -25.39 -14.62
N THR A 40 16.45 -24.14 -15.12
CA THR A 40 17.28 -23.75 -16.26
C THR A 40 18.70 -23.48 -15.80
N THR A 41 19.67 -24.06 -16.50
CA THR A 41 21.10 -23.82 -16.28
C THR A 41 21.66 -22.96 -17.40
N ALA A 42 22.72 -22.19 -17.12
CA ALA A 42 23.47 -21.49 -18.16
C ALA A 42 24.06 -22.48 -19.16
N GLY A 43 24.23 -22.04 -20.41
CA GLY A 43 24.87 -22.87 -21.44
C GLY A 43 26.34 -23.19 -21.08
N PRO A 44 26.95 -24.21 -21.75
CA PRO A 44 28.29 -24.66 -21.40
C PRO A 44 29.42 -23.64 -21.68
N LYS A 45 29.10 -22.56 -22.38
CA LYS A 45 30.05 -21.48 -22.72
C LYS A 45 29.59 -20.18 -22.13
N GLY A 46 30.50 -19.44 -21.47
CA GLY A 46 30.25 -18.12 -20.86
C GLY A 46 30.25 -18.12 -19.35
N ALA A 47 29.85 -16.98 -18.76
CA ALA A 47 29.82 -16.83 -17.30
C ALA A 47 28.66 -17.64 -16.70
N GLN A 48 28.98 -18.43 -15.67
CA GLN A 48 28.05 -19.28 -14.93
C GLN A 48 27.58 -18.54 -13.65
N ILE A 49 26.87 -17.41 -13.82
CA ILE A 49 26.37 -16.59 -12.71
C ILE A 49 24.86 -16.77 -12.61
N ARG A 50 24.37 -17.06 -11.41
CA ARG A 50 22.96 -17.15 -11.09
C ARG A 50 22.69 -16.43 -9.78
N ASP A 51 21.60 -15.63 -9.74
CA ASP A 51 21.12 -15.03 -8.50
C ASP A 51 20.65 -16.10 -7.51
N ALA A 52 20.93 -15.85 -6.23
CA ALA A 52 20.48 -16.71 -5.13
C ALA A 52 18.95 -16.63 -4.92
N VAL A 53 18.35 -15.48 -5.24
CA VAL A 53 16.91 -15.19 -5.07
C VAL A 53 16.33 -14.73 -6.40
N ASP A 54 15.29 -15.38 -6.88
CA ASP A 54 14.57 -14.95 -8.07
C ASP A 54 13.52 -13.86 -7.73
N MET A 55 13.02 -13.16 -8.76
CA MET A 55 12.04 -12.08 -8.62
C MET A 55 10.80 -12.51 -7.85
N LYS A 56 10.30 -13.74 -8.06
CA LYS A 56 9.10 -14.27 -7.39
C LYS A 56 9.30 -14.37 -5.88
N ARG A 57 10.46 -14.89 -5.44
CA ARG A 57 10.78 -15.02 -4.00
C ARG A 57 10.97 -13.66 -3.36
N LEU A 58 11.55 -12.70 -4.09
CA LEU A 58 11.66 -11.33 -3.63
C LEU A 58 10.28 -10.70 -3.43
N MET A 59 9.38 -10.82 -4.41
CA MET A 59 8.01 -10.30 -4.31
C MET A 59 7.21 -11.00 -3.20
N MET A 60 7.38 -12.33 -3.01
CA MET A 60 6.77 -13.06 -1.90
C MET A 60 7.25 -12.56 -0.54
N THR A 61 8.50 -12.12 -0.41
CA THR A 61 9.00 -11.54 0.85
C THR A 61 8.25 -10.25 1.19
N VAL A 62 7.93 -9.43 0.19
CA VAL A 62 7.11 -8.22 0.39
C VAL A 62 5.70 -8.60 0.86
N ILE A 63 5.07 -9.62 0.24
CA ILE A 63 3.75 -10.11 0.66
C ILE A 63 3.80 -10.61 2.12
N ILE A 64 4.81 -11.40 2.48
CA ILE A 64 5.00 -11.91 3.85
C ILE A 64 5.11 -10.74 4.84
N SER A 65 5.79 -9.66 4.46
CA SER A 65 5.92 -8.48 5.32
C SER A 65 4.61 -7.72 5.53
N MET A 66 3.63 -7.88 4.63
CA MET A 66 2.28 -7.30 4.76
C MET A 66 1.30 -8.18 5.55
N ILE A 67 1.62 -9.47 5.77
CA ILE A 67 0.73 -10.40 6.49
C ILE A 67 0.34 -9.88 7.89
N PRO A 68 1.21 -9.31 8.72
CA PRO A 68 0.82 -8.74 10.01
C PRO A 68 -0.27 -7.68 9.86
N CYS A 69 -0.15 -6.78 8.88
CA CYS A 69 -1.15 -5.74 8.60
C CYS A 69 -2.48 -6.35 8.14
N LEU A 70 -2.44 -7.38 7.29
CA LEU A 70 -3.62 -8.10 6.83
C LEU A 70 -4.36 -8.79 7.97
N LEU A 71 -3.66 -9.56 8.80
CA LEU A 71 -4.26 -10.30 9.91
C LEU A 71 -4.87 -9.37 10.94
N PHE A 72 -4.17 -8.30 11.29
CA PHE A 72 -4.71 -7.28 12.17
C PHE A 72 -5.91 -6.57 11.54
N GLY A 73 -5.85 -6.24 10.24
CA GLY A 73 -6.95 -5.60 9.52
C GLY A 73 -8.21 -6.45 9.51
N ILE A 74 -8.09 -7.75 9.28
CA ILE A 74 -9.22 -8.69 9.36
C ILE A 74 -9.85 -8.64 10.76
N TYR A 75 -9.03 -8.70 11.81
CA TYR A 75 -9.52 -8.57 13.18
C TYR A 75 -10.17 -7.21 13.43
N ASN A 76 -9.53 -6.12 13.01
CA ASN A 76 -10.01 -4.76 13.27
C ASN A 76 -11.33 -4.45 12.56
N VAL A 77 -11.55 -4.94 11.33
CA VAL A 77 -12.84 -4.78 10.62
C VAL A 77 -14.00 -5.37 11.43
N GLY A 78 -13.83 -6.56 11.98
CA GLY A 78 -14.84 -7.17 12.86
C GLY A 78 -14.96 -6.46 14.20
N TYR A 79 -13.85 -6.05 14.82
CA TYR A 79 -13.84 -5.28 16.05
C TYR A 79 -14.62 -3.98 15.92
N GLN A 80 -14.38 -3.19 14.87
CA GLN A 80 -15.11 -1.94 14.62
C GLN A 80 -16.60 -2.17 14.38
N HIS A 81 -16.98 -3.27 13.73
CA HIS A 81 -18.37 -3.67 13.58
C HIS A 81 -19.07 -3.84 14.94
N PHE A 82 -18.45 -4.56 15.87
CA PHE A 82 -19.02 -4.78 17.21
C PHE A 82 -19.05 -3.50 18.04
N VAL A 83 -18.03 -2.66 17.94
CA VAL A 83 -18.01 -1.33 18.58
C VAL A 83 -19.17 -0.47 18.06
N ALA A 84 -19.41 -0.46 16.75
CA ALA A 84 -20.46 0.35 16.13
C ALA A 84 -21.88 -0.13 16.48
N THR A 85 -22.07 -1.46 16.64
CA THR A 85 -23.39 -2.05 17.00
C THR A 85 -23.62 -2.15 18.49
N GLY A 86 -22.58 -1.89 19.32
CA GLY A 86 -22.68 -2.00 20.78
C GLY A 86 -22.90 -3.44 21.29
N GLN A 87 -22.52 -4.42 20.49
CA GLN A 87 -22.64 -5.83 20.82
C GLN A 87 -21.30 -6.38 21.31
N ASP A 88 -21.32 -7.31 22.25
CA ASP A 88 -20.14 -8.05 22.66
C ASP A 88 -19.91 -9.20 21.68
N GLY A 89 -18.81 -9.14 20.94
CA GLY A 89 -18.40 -10.20 20.02
C GLY A 89 -17.23 -11.00 20.55
N SER A 90 -17.24 -12.31 20.33
CA SER A 90 -16.07 -13.14 20.56
C SER A 90 -14.97 -12.89 19.51
N LEU A 91 -13.72 -13.16 19.84
CA LEU A 91 -12.59 -13.02 18.90
C LEU A 91 -12.83 -13.78 17.58
N GLY A 92 -13.45 -14.97 17.65
CA GLY A 92 -13.80 -15.77 16.47
C GLY A 92 -14.83 -15.09 15.57
N GLU A 93 -15.84 -14.43 16.14
CA GLU A 93 -16.85 -13.69 15.39
C GLU A 93 -16.26 -12.44 14.73
N MET A 94 -15.41 -11.70 15.45
CA MET A 94 -14.68 -10.56 14.88
C MET A 94 -13.86 -10.96 13.65
N VAL A 95 -13.05 -12.02 13.78
CA VAL A 95 -12.24 -12.53 12.66
C VAL A 95 -13.12 -13.04 11.53
N TRP A 96 -14.27 -13.68 11.83
CA TRP A 96 -15.16 -14.19 10.81
C TRP A 96 -15.82 -13.07 9.97
N ILE A 97 -16.27 -12.00 10.62
CA ILE A 97 -16.83 -10.83 9.92
C ILE A 97 -15.75 -10.19 9.04
N GLY A 98 -14.55 -9.97 9.58
CA GLY A 98 -13.45 -9.41 8.81
C GLY A 98 -13.05 -10.28 7.61
N LEU A 99 -13.00 -11.61 7.76
CA LEU A 99 -12.72 -12.52 6.65
C LEU A 99 -13.78 -12.41 5.55
N LYS A 100 -15.06 -12.35 5.91
CA LYS A 100 -16.14 -12.20 4.92
C LYS A 100 -16.01 -10.94 4.08
N GLN A 101 -15.50 -9.86 4.66
CA GLN A 101 -15.34 -8.59 3.95
C GLN A 101 -14.02 -8.52 3.18
N VAL A 102 -12.92 -8.88 3.79
CA VAL A 102 -11.59 -8.66 3.21
C VAL A 102 -11.24 -9.71 2.13
N VAL A 103 -11.60 -10.98 2.33
CA VAL A 103 -11.23 -12.05 1.39
C VAL A 103 -11.84 -11.86 -0.01
N PRO A 104 -13.12 -11.49 -0.18
CA PRO A 104 -13.68 -11.21 -1.51
C PRO A 104 -12.96 -10.08 -2.23
N VAL A 105 -12.57 -9.01 -1.53
CA VAL A 105 -11.83 -7.87 -2.10
C VAL A 105 -10.46 -8.33 -2.62
N ILE A 106 -9.76 -9.17 -1.84
CA ILE A 106 -8.47 -9.76 -2.26
C ILE A 106 -8.66 -10.62 -3.52
N ILE A 107 -9.66 -11.51 -3.53
CA ILE A 107 -9.92 -12.40 -4.67
C ILE A 107 -10.22 -11.59 -5.93
N VAL A 108 -11.06 -10.55 -5.83
CA VAL A 108 -11.42 -9.70 -6.97
C VAL A 108 -10.23 -8.91 -7.47
N SER A 109 -9.40 -8.36 -6.58
CA SER A 109 -8.16 -7.65 -6.94
C SER A 109 -7.22 -8.54 -7.74
N TYR A 110 -6.93 -9.75 -7.23
CA TYR A 110 -6.06 -10.69 -7.95
C TYR A 110 -6.70 -11.20 -9.26
N ALA A 111 -7.97 -11.54 -9.27
CA ALA A 111 -8.64 -12.04 -10.47
C ALA A 111 -8.68 -10.97 -11.58
N ALA A 112 -9.05 -9.74 -11.24
CA ALA A 112 -9.10 -8.64 -12.21
C ALA A 112 -7.70 -8.29 -12.74
N GLY A 113 -6.73 -8.12 -11.86
CA GLY A 113 -5.40 -7.68 -12.27
C GLY A 113 -4.59 -8.73 -13.00
N LEU A 114 -4.55 -9.99 -12.49
CA LEU A 114 -3.90 -11.10 -13.21
C LEU A 114 -4.63 -11.38 -14.53
N GLY A 115 -5.95 -11.24 -14.56
CA GLY A 115 -6.72 -11.36 -15.81
C GLY A 115 -6.23 -10.40 -16.88
N VAL A 116 -6.03 -9.13 -16.53
CA VAL A 116 -5.47 -8.12 -17.45
C VAL A 116 -4.05 -8.49 -17.86
N GLU A 117 -3.20 -8.87 -16.93
CA GLU A 117 -1.81 -9.24 -17.25
C GLU A 117 -1.72 -10.45 -18.18
N PHE A 118 -2.54 -11.47 -17.96
CA PHE A 118 -2.61 -12.63 -18.83
C PHE A 118 -3.06 -12.27 -20.26
N VAL A 119 -4.01 -11.35 -20.38
CA VAL A 119 -4.43 -10.82 -21.70
C VAL A 119 -3.23 -10.15 -22.38
N PHE A 120 -2.55 -9.22 -21.72
CA PHE A 120 -1.39 -8.52 -22.29
C PHE A 120 -0.22 -9.46 -22.59
N ALA A 121 0.09 -10.42 -21.71
CA ALA A 121 1.13 -11.43 -21.92
C ALA A 121 0.83 -12.29 -23.17
N THR A 122 -0.42 -12.68 -23.37
CA THR A 122 -0.86 -13.44 -24.54
C THR A 122 -0.73 -12.62 -25.84
N PHE A 123 -1.11 -11.33 -25.81
CA PHE A 123 -1.01 -10.47 -26.99
C PHE A 123 0.42 -10.10 -27.33
N ARG A 124 1.23 -9.72 -26.34
CA ARG A 124 2.61 -9.29 -26.53
C ARG A 124 3.61 -10.44 -26.60
N ARG A 125 3.19 -11.67 -26.30
CA ARG A 125 4.02 -12.90 -26.29
C ARG A 125 5.26 -12.77 -25.40
N HIS A 126 5.08 -12.26 -24.19
CA HIS A 126 6.14 -12.19 -23.18
C HIS A 126 5.71 -12.88 -21.88
N PRO A 127 6.65 -13.33 -21.05
CA PRO A 127 6.34 -13.91 -19.74
C PRO A 127 5.55 -12.95 -18.86
N VAL A 128 4.67 -13.49 -18.03
CA VAL A 128 3.96 -12.70 -17.02
C VAL A 128 4.93 -12.33 -15.92
N ASN A 129 4.98 -11.05 -15.60
CA ASN A 129 5.85 -10.54 -14.56
C ASN A 129 5.16 -10.56 -13.19
N GLU A 130 5.89 -10.98 -12.18
CA GLU A 130 5.37 -11.23 -10.83
C GLU A 130 5.10 -9.97 -10.00
N GLY A 131 5.43 -8.79 -10.51
CA GLY A 131 5.23 -7.51 -9.80
C GLY A 131 3.79 -7.24 -9.38
N PHE A 132 2.81 -7.80 -10.10
CA PHE A 132 1.41 -7.67 -9.73
C PHE A 132 1.03 -8.45 -8.45
N LEU A 133 1.78 -9.47 -8.07
CA LEU A 133 1.52 -10.19 -6.81
C LEU A 133 1.53 -9.24 -5.60
N VAL A 134 2.45 -8.30 -5.58
CA VAL A 134 2.52 -7.26 -4.53
C VAL A 134 1.39 -6.25 -4.69
N SER A 135 1.18 -5.71 -5.90
CA SER A 135 0.10 -4.73 -6.15
C SER A 135 -1.27 -5.31 -5.86
N GLY A 136 -1.51 -6.58 -6.21
CA GLY A 136 -2.75 -7.31 -5.95
C GLY A 136 -3.08 -7.47 -4.48
N MET A 137 -2.06 -7.51 -3.60
CA MET A 137 -2.24 -7.50 -2.14
C MET A 137 -2.34 -6.08 -1.58
N LEU A 138 -1.58 -5.12 -2.11
CA LEU A 138 -1.63 -3.74 -1.66
C LEU A 138 -3.00 -3.09 -1.91
N ILE A 139 -3.62 -3.34 -3.07
CA ILE A 139 -4.91 -2.73 -3.43
C ILE A 139 -5.98 -2.99 -2.37
N PRO A 140 -6.28 -4.24 -1.96
CA PRO A 140 -7.27 -4.51 -0.91
C PRO A 140 -6.93 -3.86 0.44
N LEU A 141 -5.64 -3.82 0.79
CA LEU A 141 -5.19 -3.29 2.09
C LEU A 141 -5.41 -1.78 2.24
N VAL A 142 -5.48 -1.05 1.13
CA VAL A 142 -5.73 0.41 1.12
C VAL A 142 -7.17 0.79 0.84
N MET A 143 -8.05 -0.19 0.64
CA MET A 143 -9.48 0.06 0.38
C MET A 143 -10.30 0.06 1.68
N PRO A 144 -11.46 0.73 1.68
CA PRO A 144 -12.45 0.57 2.74
C PRO A 144 -12.94 -0.89 2.82
N PRO A 145 -13.34 -1.38 4.01
CA PRO A 145 -13.86 -2.74 4.14
C PRO A 145 -15.18 -2.97 3.41
N ASP A 146 -15.96 -1.93 3.19
CA ASP A 146 -17.30 -2.01 2.56
C ASP A 146 -17.32 -1.54 1.09
N VAL A 147 -16.16 -1.51 0.43
CA VAL A 147 -16.07 -1.11 -0.97
C VAL A 147 -16.79 -2.11 -1.89
N PRO A 148 -17.65 -1.65 -2.84
CA PRO A 148 -18.29 -2.52 -3.81
C PRO A 148 -17.27 -3.28 -4.67
N LEU A 149 -17.42 -4.62 -4.76
CA LEU A 149 -16.46 -5.49 -5.44
C LEU A 149 -16.24 -5.11 -6.92
N TRP A 150 -17.25 -4.63 -7.60
CA TRP A 150 -17.13 -4.19 -9.00
C TRP A 150 -16.25 -2.95 -9.14
N GLN A 151 -16.29 -2.03 -8.15
CA GLN A 151 -15.42 -0.85 -8.14
C GLN A 151 -13.96 -1.26 -7.94
N VAL A 152 -13.69 -2.23 -7.06
CA VAL A 152 -12.36 -2.81 -6.89
C VAL A 152 -11.85 -3.40 -8.20
N ALA A 153 -12.70 -4.15 -8.92
CA ALA A 153 -12.35 -4.73 -10.21
C ALA A 153 -11.99 -3.64 -11.24
N VAL A 154 -12.85 -2.62 -11.39
CA VAL A 154 -12.65 -1.52 -12.36
C VAL A 154 -11.39 -0.73 -12.01
N ALA A 155 -11.19 -0.39 -10.73
CA ALA A 155 -10.01 0.33 -10.27
C ALA A 155 -8.71 -0.46 -10.51
N THR A 156 -8.75 -1.76 -10.24
CA THR A 156 -7.61 -2.65 -10.49
C THR A 156 -7.30 -2.74 -11.98
N ILE A 157 -8.32 -2.93 -12.84
CA ILE A 157 -8.15 -2.96 -14.30
C ILE A 157 -7.55 -1.63 -14.77
N PHE A 158 -8.11 -0.50 -14.35
CA PHE A 158 -7.60 0.83 -14.69
C PHE A 158 -6.14 1.00 -14.30
N ALA A 159 -5.80 0.66 -13.06
CA ALA A 159 -4.45 0.83 -12.53
C ALA A 159 -3.43 -0.07 -13.25
N VAL A 160 -3.80 -1.31 -13.58
CA VAL A 160 -2.91 -2.21 -14.32
C VAL A 160 -2.76 -1.75 -15.77
N VAL A 161 -3.85 -1.40 -16.46
CA VAL A 161 -3.78 -0.97 -17.87
C VAL A 161 -3.04 0.35 -17.99
N ILE A 162 -3.45 1.38 -17.25
CA ILE A 162 -2.92 2.74 -17.39
C ILE A 162 -1.63 2.93 -16.58
N GLY A 163 -1.59 2.45 -15.33
CA GLY A 163 -0.43 2.66 -14.44
C GLY A 163 0.76 1.75 -14.74
N LYS A 164 0.55 0.62 -15.42
CA LYS A 164 1.60 -0.38 -15.64
C LYS A 164 1.76 -0.78 -17.10
N GLU A 165 0.74 -1.37 -17.74
CA GLU A 165 0.86 -1.95 -19.06
C GLU A 165 1.05 -0.90 -20.16
N ALA A 166 0.45 0.29 -20.03
CA ALA A 166 0.65 1.39 -20.98
C ALA A 166 2.12 1.84 -21.07
N PHE A 167 2.88 1.72 -19.98
CA PHE A 167 4.29 2.07 -19.92
C PHE A 167 5.25 0.94 -20.32
N GLY A 168 4.75 -0.29 -20.52
CA GLY A 168 5.56 -1.43 -20.93
C GLY A 168 5.57 -2.63 -19.97
N GLY A 169 4.81 -2.56 -18.89
CA GLY A 169 4.67 -3.63 -17.90
C GLY A 169 5.51 -3.43 -16.64
N THR A 170 5.76 -4.51 -15.90
CA THR A 170 6.50 -4.46 -14.63
C THR A 170 7.91 -3.91 -14.82
N GLY A 171 8.30 -2.97 -13.98
CA GLY A 171 9.61 -2.32 -14.01
C GLY A 171 9.67 -1.06 -14.89
N MET A 172 8.61 -0.77 -15.65
CA MET A 172 8.50 0.42 -16.50
C MET A 172 7.42 1.41 -16.01
N ASN A 173 6.69 1.06 -14.98
CA ASN A 173 5.66 1.92 -14.41
C ASN A 173 6.27 3.16 -13.74
N VAL A 174 5.71 4.31 -14.07
CA VAL A 174 6.15 5.62 -13.53
C VAL A 174 5.59 5.84 -12.12
N VAL A 175 4.40 5.33 -11.84
CA VAL A 175 3.66 5.51 -10.59
C VAL A 175 3.33 4.16 -9.96
N ASN A 176 3.15 4.15 -8.64
CA ASN A 176 2.73 2.95 -7.92
C ASN A 176 1.32 2.52 -8.33
N VAL A 177 1.17 1.26 -8.75
CA VAL A 177 -0.07 0.71 -9.31
C VAL A 177 -1.20 0.70 -8.27
N ALA A 178 -0.93 0.32 -7.02
CA ALA A 178 -1.96 0.28 -5.97
C ALA A 178 -2.47 1.69 -5.63
N LEU A 179 -1.59 2.67 -5.57
CA LEU A 179 -1.98 4.07 -5.37
C LEU A 179 -2.76 4.64 -6.54
N THR A 180 -2.44 4.22 -7.77
CA THR A 180 -3.20 4.59 -8.97
C THR A 180 -4.63 4.05 -8.90
N ALA A 181 -4.83 2.81 -8.43
CA ALA A 181 -6.17 2.24 -8.23
C ALA A 181 -6.98 3.05 -7.20
N ARG A 182 -6.37 3.38 -6.07
CA ARG A 182 -7.04 4.16 -5.03
C ARG A 182 -7.31 5.61 -5.47
N ALA A 183 -6.38 6.25 -6.16
CA ALA A 183 -6.58 7.58 -6.71
C ALA A 183 -7.75 7.59 -7.72
N PHE A 184 -7.82 6.58 -8.60
CA PHE A 184 -8.95 6.43 -9.51
C PHE A 184 -10.28 6.37 -8.76
N LEU A 185 -10.41 5.53 -7.72
CA LEU A 185 -11.64 5.44 -6.95
C LEU A 185 -11.96 6.75 -6.23
N TYR A 186 -10.96 7.41 -5.67
CA TYR A 186 -11.16 8.67 -4.98
C TYR A 186 -11.75 9.75 -5.90
N PHE A 187 -11.30 9.82 -7.15
CA PHE A 187 -11.82 10.82 -8.11
C PHE A 187 -13.12 10.37 -8.80
N ALA A 188 -13.30 9.07 -9.04
CA ALA A 188 -14.47 8.55 -9.77
C ALA A 188 -15.65 8.25 -8.84
N TYR A 189 -15.39 7.77 -7.63
CA TYR A 189 -16.39 7.30 -6.66
C TYR A 189 -16.11 7.81 -5.25
N PRO A 190 -16.06 9.15 -5.04
CA PRO A 190 -15.65 9.72 -3.75
C PRO A 190 -16.56 9.34 -2.60
N VAL A 191 -17.85 9.08 -2.85
CA VAL A 191 -18.83 8.72 -1.83
C VAL A 191 -18.50 7.38 -1.17
N ASP A 192 -17.95 6.43 -1.93
CA ASP A 192 -17.66 5.07 -1.46
C ASP A 192 -16.23 4.94 -0.86
N ILE A 193 -15.44 6.04 -0.91
CA ILE A 193 -14.04 6.03 -0.45
C ILE A 193 -13.72 7.13 0.57
N ALA A 194 -14.64 8.07 0.77
CA ALA A 194 -14.48 9.18 1.70
C ALA A 194 -15.64 9.25 2.70
N GLY A 195 -15.43 9.93 3.81
CA GLY A 195 -16.46 10.08 4.84
C GLY A 195 -16.45 8.96 5.89
N GLU A 196 -17.59 8.38 6.18
CA GLU A 196 -17.78 7.39 7.26
C GLU A 196 -17.79 5.93 6.79
N VAL A 197 -17.28 5.64 5.59
CA VAL A 197 -17.31 4.31 4.94
C VAL A 197 -16.28 3.31 5.50
N TRP A 198 -15.58 3.67 6.56
CA TRP A 198 -14.44 2.91 7.09
C TRP A 198 -14.83 1.82 8.09
N THR A 199 -16.12 1.71 8.42
CA THR A 199 -16.64 0.65 9.29
C THR A 199 -17.70 -0.12 8.52
N TYR A 200 -17.55 -1.45 8.49
CA TYR A 200 -18.56 -2.32 7.86
C TYR A 200 -19.82 -2.37 8.71
N LEU A 201 -20.94 -2.00 8.12
CA LEU A 201 -22.27 -2.09 8.70
C LEU A 201 -23.21 -2.73 7.68
N PRO A 202 -23.78 -3.93 7.97
CA PRO A 202 -24.77 -4.55 7.08
C PRO A 202 -26.00 -3.66 6.95
N GLU A 203 -26.70 -3.75 5.81
CA GLU A 203 -27.95 -3.02 5.59
C GLU A 203 -28.96 -3.29 6.70
N GLY A 204 -29.46 -2.20 7.32
CA GLY A 204 -30.40 -2.28 8.43
C GLY A 204 -29.79 -2.55 9.81
N ALA A 205 -28.46 -2.58 9.95
CA ALA A 205 -27.82 -2.67 11.26
C ALA A 205 -28.14 -1.44 12.11
N GLN A 206 -28.55 -1.68 13.37
CA GLN A 206 -28.73 -0.61 14.33
C GLN A 206 -27.36 -0.27 14.95
N THR A 207 -26.98 0.98 14.86
CA THR A 207 -25.76 1.50 15.52
C THR A 207 -26.12 2.05 16.88
N VAL A 208 -25.10 2.11 17.75
CA VAL A 208 -25.22 2.76 19.07
C VAL A 208 -25.60 4.24 18.88
N ALA A 209 -26.43 4.78 19.77
CA ALA A 209 -26.83 6.17 19.71
C ALA A 209 -25.61 7.12 19.74
N GLY A 210 -25.51 8.01 18.76
CA GLY A 210 -24.39 8.94 18.64
C GLY A 210 -23.13 8.37 17.99
N TYR A 211 -23.17 7.12 17.46
CA TYR A 211 -22.06 6.55 16.72
C TYR A 211 -21.73 7.37 15.47
N SER A 212 -20.45 7.60 15.24
CA SER A 212 -19.90 8.12 13.98
C SER A 212 -18.68 7.29 13.55
N GLY A 213 -18.64 6.93 12.29
CA GLY A 213 -17.52 6.21 11.66
C GLY A 213 -16.41 7.13 11.15
N ALA A 214 -16.40 8.41 11.54
CA ALA A 214 -15.39 9.38 11.11
C ALA A 214 -13.98 8.95 11.52
N THR A 215 -13.02 9.03 10.59
CA THR A 215 -11.61 8.69 10.88
C THR A 215 -10.95 9.74 11.79
N PRO A 216 -9.85 9.40 12.49
CA PRO A 216 -9.10 10.35 13.29
C PRO A 216 -8.67 11.60 12.52
N LEU A 217 -8.33 11.45 11.23
CA LEU A 217 -7.98 12.59 10.36
C LEU A 217 -9.19 13.45 10.00
N ALA A 218 -10.37 12.85 9.85
CA ALA A 218 -11.61 13.61 9.63
C ALA A 218 -11.99 14.42 10.85
N VAL A 219 -11.86 13.83 12.06
CA VAL A 219 -12.08 14.56 13.33
C VAL A 219 -11.07 15.70 13.47
N ALA A 220 -9.78 15.47 13.19
CA ALA A 220 -8.76 16.51 13.22
C ALA A 220 -9.02 17.63 12.19
N ALA A 221 -9.56 17.29 11.02
CA ALA A 221 -9.93 18.30 10.02
C ALA A 221 -11.15 19.12 10.46
N ASN A 222 -12.12 18.51 11.15
CA ASN A 222 -13.29 19.21 11.69
C ASN A 222 -12.91 20.21 12.80
N ALA A 223 -11.85 19.96 13.55
CA ALA A 223 -11.33 20.87 14.55
C ALA A 223 -10.97 22.27 13.98
N ILE A 224 -10.71 22.37 12.67
CA ILE A 224 -10.52 23.65 11.99
C ILE A 224 -11.80 24.51 12.03
N THR A 225 -12.95 23.87 11.91
CA THR A 225 -14.27 24.53 11.88
C THR A 225 -14.80 24.83 13.28
N THR A 226 -14.56 23.95 14.24
CA THR A 226 -14.98 24.14 15.64
C THR A 226 -14.07 25.12 16.37
N GLY A 227 -12.81 25.26 15.95
CA GLY A 227 -11.80 26.08 16.63
C GLY A 227 -11.25 25.43 17.90
N GLU A 228 -11.62 24.19 18.21
CA GLU A 228 -11.17 23.47 19.39
C GLU A 228 -9.81 22.78 19.17
N ASN A 229 -9.15 22.41 20.27
CA ASN A 229 -7.88 21.71 20.20
C ASN A 229 -8.11 20.29 19.65
N VAL A 230 -7.36 19.90 18.60
CA VAL A 230 -7.47 18.58 17.94
C VAL A 230 -7.32 17.43 18.94
N VAL A 231 -6.38 17.53 19.89
CA VAL A 231 -6.14 16.44 20.85
C VAL A 231 -7.32 16.31 21.82
N SER A 232 -7.97 17.42 22.22
CA SER A 232 -9.18 17.37 23.06
C SER A 232 -10.35 16.77 22.28
N GLU A 233 -10.56 17.12 21.02
CA GLU A 233 -11.61 16.51 20.18
C GLU A 233 -11.37 15.02 19.95
N LEU A 234 -10.12 14.60 19.66
CA LEU A 234 -9.78 13.19 19.51
C LEU A 234 -10.05 12.38 20.81
N ASN A 235 -9.72 12.95 21.97
CA ASN A 235 -9.96 12.27 23.25
C ASN A 235 -11.44 12.29 23.65
N ALA A 236 -12.19 13.29 23.23
CA ALA A 236 -13.63 13.39 23.46
C ALA A 236 -14.46 12.58 22.46
N PHE A 237 -13.86 12.15 21.34
CA PHE A 237 -14.55 11.36 20.32
C PHE A 237 -14.98 10.00 20.90
N GLY A 238 -16.23 9.66 20.68
CA GLY A 238 -16.79 8.41 21.22
C GLY A 238 -17.38 8.54 22.61
N ASN A 239 -17.28 9.70 23.28
CA ASN A 239 -17.92 9.91 24.57
C ASN A 239 -19.44 9.63 24.47
N GLY A 240 -19.89 8.65 25.25
CA GLY A 240 -21.28 8.19 25.27
C GLY A 240 -21.52 6.83 24.61
N TRP A 241 -20.58 6.31 23.78
CA TRP A 241 -20.66 4.95 23.21
C TRP A 241 -19.36 4.14 23.35
N ALA A 242 -18.18 4.79 23.34
CA ALA A 242 -16.90 4.13 23.67
C ALA A 242 -15.88 5.20 24.09
N ASP A 243 -15.34 5.13 25.29
CA ASP A 243 -14.39 6.11 25.81
C ASP A 243 -13.00 5.93 25.19
N GLY A 244 -12.37 7.04 24.84
CA GLY A 244 -10.96 7.07 24.43
C GLY A 244 -10.65 6.35 23.10
N VAL A 245 -11.63 6.27 22.20
CA VAL A 245 -11.48 5.61 20.88
C VAL A 245 -10.23 6.10 20.14
N TYR A 246 -9.96 7.39 20.14
CA TYR A 246 -8.80 8.01 19.48
C TYR A 246 -7.70 8.45 20.44
N SER A 247 -7.57 7.75 21.59
CA SER A 247 -6.37 7.90 22.41
C SER A 247 -5.10 7.59 21.60
N PHE A 248 -3.97 8.21 21.94
CA PHE A 248 -2.70 7.97 21.24
C PHE A 248 -2.32 6.48 21.21
N GLY A 249 -2.63 5.74 22.27
CA GLY A 249 -2.42 4.29 22.36
C GLY A 249 -3.22 3.53 21.31
N ASN A 250 -4.52 3.83 21.18
CA ASN A 250 -5.38 3.18 20.19
C ASN A 250 -5.01 3.55 18.76
N LEU A 251 -4.59 4.81 18.51
CA LEU A 251 -4.05 5.24 17.21
C LEU A 251 -2.78 4.45 16.85
N PHE A 252 -1.88 4.23 17.80
CA PHE A 252 -0.65 3.49 17.58
C PHE A 252 -0.89 1.99 17.40
N MET A 253 -1.78 1.39 18.21
CA MET A 253 -2.18 -0.02 18.07
C MET A 253 -3.00 -0.27 16.80
N GLY A 254 -3.82 0.71 16.38
CA GLY A 254 -4.65 0.61 15.18
C GLY A 254 -6.09 0.19 15.43
N LEU A 255 -6.59 0.27 16.67
CA LEU A 255 -7.97 -0.03 17.03
C LEU A 255 -8.91 1.13 16.67
N ILE A 256 -8.87 1.54 15.42
CA ILE A 256 -9.57 2.70 14.84
C ILE A 256 -10.21 2.32 13.52
N PRO A 257 -11.31 2.99 13.10
CA PRO A 257 -11.83 2.83 11.76
C PRO A 257 -10.84 3.33 10.70
N GLY A 258 -10.73 2.62 9.58
CA GLY A 258 -9.81 2.96 8.50
C GLY A 258 -9.71 1.88 7.43
N SER A 259 -8.77 2.03 6.50
CA SER A 259 -8.48 1.03 5.47
C SER A 259 -8.05 -0.29 6.10
N VAL A 260 -8.31 -1.40 5.41
CA VAL A 260 -8.07 -2.74 5.94
C VAL A 260 -6.66 -2.93 6.51
N GLY A 261 -5.61 -2.46 5.82
CA GLY A 261 -4.21 -2.70 6.22
C GLY A 261 -3.48 -1.51 6.84
N GLU A 262 -4.07 -0.30 6.82
CA GLU A 262 -3.36 0.94 7.16
C GLU A 262 -3.49 1.38 8.61
N THR A 263 -4.41 0.78 9.38
CA THR A 263 -4.80 1.27 10.71
C THR A 263 -3.70 1.11 11.77
N SER A 264 -2.96 0.01 11.77
CA SER A 264 -1.98 -0.31 12.81
C SER A 264 -0.55 0.10 12.47
N THR A 265 -0.05 1.13 13.16
CA THR A 265 1.35 1.53 13.07
C THR A 265 2.31 0.43 13.52
N ILE A 266 1.97 -0.33 14.57
CA ILE A 266 2.80 -1.44 15.07
C ILE A 266 2.96 -2.53 14.01
N MET A 267 1.88 -2.94 13.36
CA MET A 267 1.94 -3.98 12.33
C MET A 267 2.75 -3.52 11.11
N CYS A 268 2.63 -2.24 10.75
CA CYS A 268 3.49 -1.64 9.72
C CYS A 268 4.97 -1.66 10.12
N LEU A 269 5.31 -1.39 11.39
CA LEU A 269 6.69 -1.44 11.88
C LEU A 269 7.24 -2.87 11.91
N ILE A 270 6.42 -3.89 12.23
CA ILE A 270 6.80 -5.31 12.09
C ILE A 270 7.10 -5.63 10.62
N GLY A 271 6.25 -5.20 9.69
CA GLY A 271 6.50 -5.34 8.26
C GLY A 271 7.77 -4.62 7.81
N ALA A 272 8.02 -3.40 8.32
CA ALA A 272 9.26 -2.67 8.07
C ALA A 272 10.50 -3.43 8.54
N PHE A 273 10.42 -4.02 9.73
CA PHE A 273 11.52 -4.85 10.25
C PHE A 273 11.82 -6.03 9.33
N ILE A 274 10.79 -6.75 8.84
CA ILE A 274 10.97 -7.86 7.90
C ILE A 274 11.62 -7.36 6.60
N LEU A 275 11.14 -6.26 6.01
CA LEU A 275 11.68 -5.69 4.77
C LEU A 275 13.13 -5.21 4.91
N ILE A 276 13.47 -4.58 6.02
CA ILE A 276 14.82 -4.08 6.28
C ILE A 276 15.77 -5.25 6.55
N PHE A 277 15.35 -6.23 7.38
CA PHE A 277 16.17 -7.40 7.71
C PHE A 277 16.50 -8.26 6.49
N THR A 278 15.52 -8.41 5.57
CA THR A 278 15.73 -9.12 4.30
C THR A 278 16.46 -8.31 3.23
N GLY A 279 16.68 -7.01 3.46
CA GLY A 279 17.32 -6.10 2.52
C GLY A 279 16.47 -5.73 1.30
N VAL A 280 15.18 -6.07 1.30
CA VAL A 280 14.24 -5.75 0.20
C VAL A 280 13.78 -4.31 0.27
N GLY A 281 13.45 -3.83 1.47
CA GLY A 281 12.99 -2.45 1.68
C GLY A 281 14.12 -1.49 2.05
N SER A 282 14.08 -0.27 1.53
CA SER A 282 15.06 0.76 1.85
C SER A 282 14.77 1.44 3.19
N TRP A 283 15.52 1.11 4.22
CA TRP A 283 15.43 1.78 5.53
C TRP A 283 15.60 3.30 5.46
N LYS A 284 16.39 3.80 4.48
CA LYS A 284 16.63 5.24 4.29
C LYS A 284 15.35 5.96 3.89
N ILE A 285 14.57 5.38 2.99
CA ILE A 285 13.27 5.94 2.59
C ILE A 285 12.31 5.93 3.79
N ILE A 286 12.19 4.79 4.49
CA ILE A 286 11.29 4.67 5.64
C ILE A 286 11.60 5.74 6.68
N VAL A 287 12.84 5.79 7.16
CA VAL A 287 13.25 6.75 8.19
C VAL A 287 13.10 8.19 7.72
N SER A 288 13.41 8.48 6.45
CA SER A 288 13.29 9.85 5.93
C SER A 288 11.85 10.30 5.75
N VAL A 289 10.90 9.41 5.44
CA VAL A 289 9.46 9.74 5.41
C VAL A 289 8.96 10.10 6.80
N PHE A 290 9.23 9.27 7.82
CA PHE A 290 8.85 9.57 9.20
C PHE A 290 9.55 10.85 9.71
N GLY A 291 10.84 11.00 9.43
CA GLY A 291 11.61 12.19 9.81
C GLY A 291 11.10 13.47 9.14
N GLY A 292 10.77 13.41 7.85
CA GLY A 292 10.21 14.52 7.09
C GLY A 292 8.82 14.94 7.59
N ALA A 293 7.96 13.97 7.88
CA ALA A 293 6.64 14.21 8.45
C ALA A 293 6.74 14.86 9.85
N TYR A 294 7.59 14.31 10.71
CA TYR A 294 7.82 14.87 12.04
C TYR A 294 8.39 16.28 11.99
N ALA A 295 9.42 16.51 11.16
CA ALA A 295 10.04 17.82 11.00
C ALA A 295 9.05 18.88 10.49
N MET A 296 8.20 18.50 9.52
CA MET A 296 7.16 19.42 9.02
C MET A 296 6.09 19.70 10.08
N GLY A 297 5.66 18.68 10.85
CA GLY A 297 4.74 18.89 11.97
C GLY A 297 5.30 19.86 13.01
N VAL A 298 6.57 19.69 13.42
CA VAL A 298 7.23 20.62 14.35
C VAL A 298 7.33 22.03 13.77
N LEU A 299 7.67 22.14 12.47
CA LEU A 299 7.73 23.45 11.80
C LEU A 299 6.38 24.17 11.80
N LEU A 300 5.31 23.44 11.48
CA LEU A 300 3.96 24.00 11.50
C LEU A 300 3.52 24.39 12.90
N ASN A 301 3.83 23.58 13.91
CA ASN A 301 3.55 23.92 15.32
C ASN A 301 4.26 25.21 15.75
N ALA A 302 5.49 25.46 15.25
CA ALA A 302 6.22 26.69 15.55
C ALA A 302 5.62 27.93 14.85
N ILE A 303 5.00 27.75 13.67
CA ILE A 303 4.34 28.85 12.92
C ILE A 303 3.01 29.21 13.59
N GLY A 304 2.30 28.21 14.13
CA GLY A 304 0.95 28.39 14.68
C GLY A 304 -0.09 28.63 13.60
N GLY A 305 -1.32 28.85 14.01
CA GLY A 305 -2.43 29.12 13.08
C GLY A 305 -3.72 28.42 13.53
N ASN A 306 -4.25 27.54 12.68
CA ASN A 306 -5.46 26.79 13.00
C ASN A 306 -5.16 25.61 13.96
N PRO A 307 -6.19 25.02 14.60
CA PRO A 307 -6.02 23.91 15.54
C PRO A 307 -5.29 22.69 14.95
N PHE A 308 -5.44 22.42 13.66
CA PHE A 308 -4.76 21.30 13.00
C PHE A 308 -3.25 21.56 12.81
N VAL A 309 -2.86 22.80 12.54
CA VAL A 309 -1.45 23.24 12.52
C VAL A 309 -0.82 23.08 13.90
N ALA A 310 -1.58 23.32 14.96
CA ALA A 310 -1.11 23.23 16.36
C ALA A 310 -1.09 21.77 16.90
N MET A 311 -1.56 20.78 16.14
CA MET A 311 -1.55 19.38 16.56
C MET A 311 -0.12 18.87 16.76
N PRO A 312 0.20 18.17 17.89
CA PRO A 312 1.53 17.64 18.14
C PRO A 312 2.03 16.77 17.00
N ALA A 313 3.27 16.97 16.56
CA ALA A 313 3.84 16.32 15.37
C ALA A 313 3.80 14.77 15.41
N GLN A 314 3.86 14.15 16.61
CA GLN A 314 3.79 12.69 16.75
C GLN A 314 2.45 12.10 16.29
N TYR A 315 1.34 12.84 16.39
CA TYR A 315 0.04 12.37 15.93
C TYR A 315 0.01 12.17 14.42
N HIS A 316 0.71 13.01 13.64
CA HIS A 316 0.83 12.82 12.20
C HIS A 316 1.46 11.48 11.81
N LEU A 317 2.31 10.90 12.68
CA LEU A 317 3.01 9.65 12.39
C LEU A 317 2.13 8.41 12.57
N VAL A 318 1.14 8.49 13.48
CA VAL A 318 0.27 7.36 13.85
C VAL A 318 -1.13 7.43 13.25
N MET A 319 -1.53 8.59 12.71
CA MET A 319 -2.84 8.79 12.10
C MET A 319 -2.81 8.50 10.61
N GLY A 320 -3.87 7.85 10.10
CA GLY A 320 -4.04 7.54 8.69
C GLY A 320 -2.98 6.57 8.15
N GLY A 321 -2.88 6.49 6.83
CA GLY A 321 -2.01 5.54 6.13
C GLY A 321 -0.52 5.90 6.05
N LEU A 322 -0.01 6.89 6.82
CA LEU A 322 1.39 7.34 6.70
C LEU A 322 2.38 6.20 6.92
N ALA A 323 2.21 5.42 7.99
CA ALA A 323 3.11 4.32 8.31
C ALA A 323 3.10 3.24 7.21
N PHE A 324 1.92 2.86 6.73
CA PHE A 324 1.77 1.89 5.65
C PHE A 324 2.37 2.39 4.33
N GLY A 325 2.06 3.62 3.95
CA GLY A 325 2.61 4.26 2.75
C GLY A 325 4.14 4.38 2.79
N ALA A 326 4.71 4.76 3.94
CA ALA A 326 6.17 4.86 4.12
C ALA A 326 6.89 3.51 3.99
N VAL A 327 6.27 2.43 4.50
CA VAL A 327 6.89 1.11 4.56
C VAL A 327 6.73 0.32 3.27
N PHE A 328 5.51 0.27 2.71
CA PHE A 328 5.19 -0.66 1.61
C PHE A 328 5.04 0.00 0.24
N MET A 329 4.80 1.30 0.19
CA MET A 329 4.53 2.00 -1.06
C MET A 329 5.65 2.94 -1.49
N ALA A 330 6.19 3.73 -0.56
CA ALA A 330 7.32 4.62 -0.86
C ALA A 330 8.63 3.86 -1.12
N THR A 331 8.73 2.63 -0.63
CA THR A 331 9.90 1.75 -0.84
C THR A 331 9.82 0.91 -2.11
N ASP A 332 8.81 1.10 -2.95
CA ASP A 332 8.67 0.40 -4.23
C ASP A 332 9.96 0.58 -5.06
N PRO A 333 10.67 -0.51 -5.40
CA PRO A 333 11.95 -0.40 -6.07
C PRO A 333 11.86 0.12 -7.50
N VAL A 334 10.67 0.13 -8.10
CA VAL A 334 10.48 0.59 -9.48
C VAL A 334 10.25 2.10 -9.53
N THR A 335 9.40 2.62 -8.66
CA THR A 335 8.93 4.01 -8.72
C THR A 335 9.69 4.97 -7.79
N ALA A 336 10.45 4.43 -6.82
CA ALA A 336 11.28 5.23 -5.92
C ALA A 336 12.63 5.63 -6.57
N THR A 337 13.33 6.58 -5.94
CA THR A 337 14.69 6.95 -6.34
C THR A 337 15.67 5.80 -6.13
N HIS A 338 16.59 5.61 -7.09
CA HIS A 338 17.60 4.56 -7.06
C HIS A 338 18.89 4.99 -6.34
N THR A 339 19.23 6.30 -6.37
CA THR A 339 20.47 6.78 -5.75
C THR A 339 20.37 6.85 -4.24
N GLU A 340 21.43 6.44 -3.55
CA GLU A 340 21.46 6.38 -2.08
C GLU A 340 21.24 7.75 -1.40
N THR A 341 21.70 8.82 -2.02
CA THR A 341 21.45 10.20 -1.55
C THR A 341 20.02 10.64 -1.90
N GLY A 342 19.54 10.26 -3.09
CA GLY A 342 18.18 10.58 -3.55
C GLY A 342 17.11 9.99 -2.63
N LYS A 343 17.33 8.79 -2.09
CA LYS A 343 16.40 8.13 -1.16
C LYS A 343 16.07 8.98 0.07
N TRP A 344 17.05 9.73 0.61
CA TRP A 344 16.83 10.62 1.74
C TRP A 344 15.95 11.81 1.37
N PHE A 345 16.26 12.48 0.23
CA PHE A 345 15.46 13.61 -0.23
C PHE A 345 14.05 13.20 -0.63
N TYR A 346 13.94 12.08 -1.35
CA TYR A 346 12.66 11.53 -1.79
C TYR A 346 11.74 11.24 -0.60
N GLY A 347 12.23 10.48 0.39
CA GLY A 347 11.43 10.15 1.56
C GLY A 347 11.09 11.36 2.42
N ALA A 348 12.06 12.27 2.66
CA ALA A 348 11.80 13.50 3.41
C ALA A 348 10.72 14.37 2.76
N LEU A 349 10.77 14.53 1.43
CA LEU A 349 9.76 15.29 0.70
C LEU A 349 8.37 14.62 0.77
N ILE A 350 8.28 13.28 0.66
CA ILE A 350 7.01 12.56 0.86
C ILE A 350 6.43 12.88 2.24
N GLY A 351 7.24 12.76 3.30
CA GLY A 351 6.78 13.03 4.66
C GLY A 351 6.30 14.47 4.84
N MET A 352 7.09 15.44 4.37
CA MET A 352 6.73 16.86 4.42
C MET A 352 5.44 17.17 3.66
N LEU A 353 5.33 16.69 2.42
CA LEU A 353 4.14 16.89 1.58
C LEU A 353 2.90 16.24 2.20
N THR A 354 3.04 15.08 2.82
CA THR A 354 1.92 14.42 3.50
C THR A 354 1.32 15.31 4.57
N VAL A 355 2.14 15.90 5.43
CA VAL A 355 1.67 16.78 6.50
C VAL A 355 1.09 18.09 5.94
N LEU A 356 1.73 18.66 4.91
CA LEU A 356 1.20 19.85 4.23
C LEU A 356 -0.19 19.59 3.63
N ILE A 357 -0.37 18.47 2.92
CA ILE A 357 -1.67 18.14 2.32
C ILE A 357 -2.72 17.96 3.42
N ARG A 358 -2.41 17.26 4.52
CA ARG A 358 -3.33 17.03 5.64
C ARG A 358 -3.83 18.34 6.24
N VAL A 359 -2.93 19.27 6.48
CA VAL A 359 -3.23 20.49 7.22
C VAL A 359 -3.93 21.54 6.34
N PHE A 360 -3.55 21.63 5.06
CA PHE A 360 -4.05 22.68 4.15
C PHE A 360 -5.16 22.20 3.21
N ASN A 361 -5.40 20.89 3.11
CA ASN A 361 -6.48 20.33 2.29
C ASN A 361 -7.44 19.48 3.12
N PRO A 362 -8.42 20.09 3.80
CA PRO A 362 -9.38 19.37 4.65
C PRO A 362 -10.28 18.40 3.84
N ALA A 363 -10.43 18.61 2.55
CA ALA A 363 -11.21 17.72 1.68
C ALA A 363 -10.52 16.35 1.46
N TYR A 364 -9.20 16.28 1.65
CA TYR A 364 -8.42 15.04 1.54
C TYR A 364 -7.37 14.96 2.64
N PRO A 365 -7.76 14.69 3.88
CA PRO A 365 -6.86 14.76 5.03
C PRO A 365 -5.81 13.62 5.10
N GLU A 366 -5.88 12.59 4.26
CA GLU A 366 -4.91 11.49 4.27
C GLU A 366 -3.51 11.87 3.78
N GLY A 367 -3.42 12.53 2.65
CA GLY A 367 -2.21 13.14 2.11
C GLY A 367 -1.15 12.20 1.55
N ILE A 368 -0.82 11.08 2.22
CA ILE A 368 0.35 10.24 1.89
C ILE A 368 0.32 9.68 0.47
N MET A 369 -0.84 9.29 -0.03
CA MET A 369 -0.97 8.70 -1.36
C MET A 369 -0.66 9.69 -2.46
N LEU A 370 -1.21 10.90 -2.38
CA LEU A 370 -0.94 11.96 -3.35
C LEU A 370 0.53 12.40 -3.26
N ALA A 371 1.08 12.46 -2.05
CA ALA A 371 2.50 12.77 -1.86
C ALA A 371 3.40 11.74 -2.53
N ILE A 372 3.13 10.43 -2.37
CA ILE A 372 3.91 9.37 -3.02
C ILE A 372 3.74 9.42 -4.54
N LEU A 373 2.51 9.56 -5.07
CA LEU A 373 2.28 9.63 -6.51
C LEU A 373 3.03 10.81 -7.14
N LEU A 374 2.98 11.99 -6.51
CA LEU A 374 3.73 13.15 -6.97
C LEU A 374 5.23 12.90 -6.96
N MET A 375 5.73 12.34 -5.87
CA MET A 375 7.16 12.08 -5.73
C MET A 375 7.65 10.95 -6.62
N ASN A 376 6.82 9.97 -6.99
CA ASN A 376 7.16 8.96 -8.00
C ASN A 376 7.49 9.63 -9.35
N VAL A 377 6.67 10.60 -9.76
CA VAL A 377 6.91 11.34 -11.02
C VAL A 377 8.21 12.17 -10.93
N LEU A 378 8.54 12.67 -9.73
CA LEU A 378 9.74 13.48 -9.51
C LEU A 378 11.00 12.65 -9.17
N ALA A 379 10.86 11.35 -8.89
CA ALA A 379 11.98 10.48 -8.53
C ALA A 379 13.12 10.49 -9.56
N PRO A 380 12.88 10.36 -10.88
CA PRO A 380 13.93 10.44 -11.88
C PRO A 380 14.66 11.79 -11.90
N LEU A 381 13.96 12.88 -11.60
CA LEU A 381 14.56 14.22 -11.53
C LEU A 381 15.54 14.31 -10.34
N ILE A 382 15.17 13.74 -9.18
CA ILE A 382 16.07 13.69 -8.01
C ILE A 382 17.33 12.91 -8.37
N ASP A 383 17.17 11.73 -8.97
CA ASP A 383 18.31 10.89 -9.39
C ASP A 383 19.20 11.60 -10.42
N TYR A 384 18.61 12.32 -11.36
CA TYR A 384 19.36 13.13 -12.34
C TYR A 384 20.28 14.15 -11.66
N PHE A 385 19.79 14.90 -10.67
CA PHE A 385 20.60 15.87 -9.95
C PHE A 385 21.75 15.19 -9.16
N VAL A 386 21.47 14.08 -8.48
CA VAL A 386 22.46 13.35 -7.71
C VAL A 386 23.56 12.77 -8.64
N VAL A 387 23.18 12.16 -9.75
CA VAL A 387 24.11 11.61 -10.74
C VAL A 387 24.98 12.71 -11.35
N ASN A 388 24.41 13.84 -11.74
CA ASN A 388 25.15 14.98 -12.27
C ASN A 388 26.15 15.59 -11.25
N ALA A 389 25.74 15.69 -10.00
CA ALA A 389 26.65 16.14 -8.93
C ALA A 389 27.85 15.17 -8.77
N ASN A 390 27.59 13.85 -8.80
CA ASN A 390 28.62 12.84 -8.75
C ASN A 390 29.56 12.88 -9.97
N LYS A 391 28.99 13.06 -11.19
CA LYS A 391 29.75 13.22 -12.42
C LYS A 391 30.69 14.44 -12.34
N LYS A 392 30.19 15.59 -11.90
CA LYS A 392 31.00 16.81 -11.71
C LYS A 392 32.14 16.59 -10.70
N ARG A 393 31.89 15.87 -9.59
CA ARG A 393 32.93 15.54 -8.61
C ARG A 393 34.03 14.65 -9.19
N ARG A 394 33.65 13.64 -10.01
CA ARG A 394 34.63 12.75 -10.68
C ARG A 394 35.48 13.51 -11.68
N LEU A 395 34.87 14.38 -12.50
CA LEU A 395 35.60 15.21 -13.46
C LEU A 395 36.62 16.12 -12.77
N LYS A 396 36.25 16.76 -11.65
CA LYS A 396 37.21 17.58 -10.87
C LYS A 396 38.39 16.77 -10.33
N ARG A 397 38.27 15.49 -10.04
CA ARG A 397 39.35 14.61 -9.60
C ARG A 397 40.24 14.12 -10.75
N ALA A 398 39.68 14.02 -11.96
CA ALA A 398 40.42 13.58 -13.14
C ALA A 398 41.27 14.69 -13.77
N THR A 399 41.02 15.97 -13.41
CA THR A 399 41.78 17.14 -13.91
C THR A 399 42.89 17.57 -12.97
N VAL A 400 43.14 16.81 -11.88
CA VAL A 400 44.28 16.93 -10.97
C VAL A 400 45.29 15.82 -11.28
#